data_5f64a746010cf77acfbf7ff40a77113b
#
_entry.id   5f64a746010cf77acfbf7ff40a77113b
#
_cell.length_a   1.000
_cell.length_b   1.000
_cell.length_c   1.000
_cell.angle_alpha   90.00
_cell.angle_beta   90.00
_cell.angle_gamma   90.00
#
_symmetry.space_group_name_H-M   'P 1'
#
loop_
_entity.id
_entity.type
_entity.pdbx_description
1 polymer ?
#
loop_
_entity_poly.entity_id
_entity_poly.type
_entity_poly.pdbx_seq_one_letter_code
_entity_poly.pdbx_strand_id
1 'polypeptide(L)'
;MFYSTKLKKFKQIKHCFFSKRGGYSSGVYKSLNCGRGSRDKTKNVEKNLLLVAEKMKVKRTNLILMHQTHSNKVIEIKKDFSKRKVKSDAIITKNKNIALGVVTADCVPVLIYDKKNKIVGCIHAGWKGA
;
A
#
# COMPACT_ATOMS: atom_id res chain seq x y z
N MET A 1 11.98 -6.87 -4.43
CA MET A 1 10.75 -6.38 -5.09
C MET A 1 10.24 -7.45 -6.03
N PHE A 2 8.94 -7.69 -6.01
CA PHE A 2 8.26 -8.72 -6.81
C PHE A 2 7.12 -8.10 -7.62
N TYR A 3 6.79 -8.73 -8.75
CA TYR A 3 5.75 -8.27 -9.65
C TYR A 3 4.88 -9.44 -10.09
N SER A 4 3.57 -9.24 -10.13
CA SER A 4 2.65 -10.23 -10.69
C SER A 4 2.80 -10.29 -12.22
N THR A 5 3.02 -11.48 -12.76
CA THR A 5 3.03 -11.71 -14.22
C THR A 5 1.70 -11.37 -14.87
N LYS A 6 0.59 -11.62 -14.16
CA LYS A 6 -0.77 -11.28 -14.63
C LYS A 6 -0.96 -9.76 -14.73
N LEU A 7 -0.53 -9.00 -13.71
CA LEU A 7 -0.70 -7.54 -13.68
C LEU A 7 0.29 -6.80 -14.58
N LYS A 8 1.49 -7.35 -14.85
CA LYS A 8 2.47 -6.78 -15.78
C LYS A 8 1.94 -6.60 -17.21
N LYS A 9 0.94 -7.38 -17.62
CA LYS A 9 0.31 -7.29 -18.95
C LYS A 9 -0.42 -5.96 -19.16
N PHE A 10 -0.78 -5.25 -18.10
CA PHE A 10 -1.52 -4.00 -18.18
C PHE A 10 -0.57 -2.80 -18.04
N LYS A 11 -0.17 -2.21 -19.17
CA LYS A 11 0.78 -1.07 -19.23
C LYS A 11 0.27 0.20 -18.54
N GLN A 12 -1.05 0.33 -18.37
CA GLN A 12 -1.72 1.49 -17.76
C GLN A 12 -1.70 1.49 -16.22
N ILE A 13 -1.27 0.42 -15.59
CA ILE A 13 -1.12 0.34 -14.13
C ILE A 13 0.32 0.07 -13.74
N LYS A 14 0.69 0.51 -12.55
CA LYS A 14 1.95 0.16 -11.90
C LYS A 14 1.65 -0.58 -10.60
N HIS A 15 2.36 -1.67 -10.35
CA HIS A 15 2.23 -2.44 -9.11
C HIS A 15 3.58 -2.97 -8.66
N CYS A 16 3.71 -3.25 -7.39
CA CYS A 16 4.90 -3.87 -6.82
C CYS A 16 4.59 -4.48 -5.45
N PHE A 17 5.15 -5.65 -5.18
CA PHE A 17 5.27 -6.21 -3.84
C PHE A 17 6.68 -5.92 -3.34
N PHE A 18 6.78 -5.08 -2.31
CA PHE A 18 8.04 -4.75 -1.68
C PHE A 18 8.40 -5.81 -0.63
N SER A 19 9.65 -6.24 -0.62
CA SER A 19 10.18 -7.05 0.48
C SER A 19 10.66 -6.14 1.61
N LYS A 20 11.02 -6.72 2.74
CA LYS A 20 11.61 -5.99 3.88
C LYS A 20 12.99 -5.36 3.61
N ARG A 21 13.61 -5.58 2.45
CA ARG A 21 14.98 -5.13 2.14
C ARG A 21 15.02 -3.73 1.53
N GLY A 22 16.12 -3.02 1.78
CA GLY A 22 16.45 -1.75 1.11
C GLY A 22 15.88 -0.50 1.76
N GLY A 23 15.59 -0.55 3.07
CA GLY A 23 15.10 0.60 3.83
C GLY A 23 16.09 1.11 4.89
N TYR A 24 15.62 2.04 5.70
CA TYR A 24 16.39 2.77 6.72
C TYR A 24 16.22 2.25 8.15
N SER A 25 15.27 1.36 8.39
CA SER A 25 15.01 0.82 9.73
C SER A 25 16.08 -0.18 10.16
N SER A 26 16.34 -0.28 11.45
CA SER A 26 17.35 -1.15 12.06
C SER A 26 16.75 -2.10 13.10
N GLY A 27 17.56 -2.99 13.64
CA GLY A 27 17.14 -3.99 14.64
C GLY A 27 16.04 -4.89 14.12
N VAL A 28 15.02 -5.13 14.92
CA VAL A 28 13.88 -5.99 14.60
C VAL A 28 13.06 -5.50 13.40
N TYR A 29 13.16 -4.20 13.06
CA TYR A 29 12.46 -3.58 11.94
C TYR A 29 13.28 -3.52 10.65
N LYS A 30 14.46 -4.12 10.61
CA LYS A 30 15.37 -4.07 9.45
C LYS A 30 14.72 -4.70 8.21
N SER A 31 14.55 -3.94 7.12
CA SER A 31 15.01 -2.59 6.87
C SER A 31 13.91 -1.68 6.28
N LEU A 32 13.01 -2.16 5.41
CA LEU A 32 11.96 -1.39 4.75
C LEU A 32 10.64 -1.48 5.53
N ASN A 33 10.68 -1.14 6.81
CA ASN A 33 9.45 -1.07 7.61
C ASN A 33 8.63 0.17 7.21
N CYS A 34 7.42 -0.06 6.69
CA CYS A 34 6.46 0.98 6.31
C CYS A 34 5.26 1.07 7.28
N GLY A 35 5.29 0.30 8.37
CA GLY A 35 4.21 0.22 9.35
C GLY A 35 4.20 1.40 10.32
N ARG A 36 3.32 2.37 10.09
CA ARG A 36 3.14 3.54 10.97
C ARG A 36 2.63 3.19 12.38
N GLY A 37 2.09 2.00 12.57
CA GLY A 37 1.65 1.49 13.87
C GLY A 37 2.72 0.71 14.62
N SER A 38 3.91 0.54 14.05
CA SER A 38 5.03 -0.13 14.71
C SER A 38 5.68 0.78 15.77
N ARG A 39 6.50 0.18 16.64
CA ARG A 39 7.34 0.92 17.63
C ARG A 39 8.68 1.38 17.03
N ASP A 40 8.83 1.37 15.72
CA ASP A 40 10.01 1.87 15.03
C ASP A 40 10.10 3.40 15.07
N LYS A 41 11.30 3.95 14.84
CA LYS A 41 11.49 5.39 14.74
C LYS A 41 10.67 5.97 13.59
N THR A 42 9.74 6.86 13.88
CA THR A 42 8.85 7.50 12.89
C THR A 42 9.64 8.07 11.71
N LYS A 43 10.82 8.66 11.96
CA LYS A 43 11.71 9.18 10.90
C LYS A 43 12.14 8.10 9.91
N ASN A 44 12.42 6.88 10.38
CA ASN A 44 12.81 5.76 9.51
C ASN A 44 11.62 5.28 8.69
N VAL A 45 10.45 5.14 9.33
CA VAL A 45 9.21 4.74 8.64
C VAL A 45 8.86 5.74 7.52
N GLU A 46 8.95 7.06 7.79
CA GLU A 46 8.67 8.07 6.76
C GLU A 46 9.71 8.06 5.62
N LYS A 47 11.00 7.83 5.91
CA LYS A 47 12.02 7.62 4.87
C LYS A 47 11.74 6.39 4.01
N ASN A 48 11.31 5.28 4.62
CA ASN A 48 10.92 4.07 3.91
C ASN A 48 9.70 4.31 3.00
N LEU A 49 8.72 5.05 3.48
CA LEU A 49 7.54 5.41 2.69
C LEU A 49 7.88 6.35 1.53
N LEU A 50 8.88 7.23 1.69
CA LEU A 50 9.41 8.04 0.58
C LEU A 50 10.02 7.15 -0.50
N LEU A 51 10.87 6.18 -0.14
CA LEU A 51 11.43 5.20 -1.10
C LEU A 51 10.34 4.45 -1.88
N VAL A 52 9.28 4.02 -1.18
CA VAL A 52 8.15 3.34 -1.81
C VAL A 52 7.43 4.27 -2.79
N ALA A 53 7.17 5.53 -2.38
CA ALA A 53 6.51 6.52 -3.24
C ALA A 53 7.32 6.82 -4.52
N GLU A 54 8.65 6.99 -4.40
CA GLU A 54 9.57 7.17 -5.53
C GLU A 54 9.53 5.98 -6.49
N LYS A 55 9.59 4.76 -5.98
CA LYS A 55 9.48 3.54 -6.80
C LYS A 55 8.14 3.44 -7.51
N MET A 56 7.07 3.89 -6.88
CA MET A 56 5.73 3.95 -7.48
C MET A 56 5.56 5.16 -8.40
N LYS A 57 6.54 6.09 -8.47
CA LYS A 57 6.50 7.34 -9.25
C LYS A 57 5.34 8.26 -8.85
N VAL A 58 5.08 8.36 -7.56
CA VAL A 58 4.10 9.30 -6.99
C VAL A 58 4.76 10.19 -5.93
N LYS A 59 4.16 11.36 -5.68
CA LYS A 59 4.55 12.16 -4.50
C LYS A 59 4.22 11.37 -3.23
N ARG A 60 5.03 11.56 -2.15
CA ARG A 60 4.77 10.90 -0.87
C ARG A 60 3.33 11.14 -0.36
N THR A 61 2.80 12.32 -0.60
CA THR A 61 1.43 12.72 -0.24
C THR A 61 0.35 11.94 -1.00
N ASN A 62 0.70 11.34 -2.13
CA ASN A 62 -0.20 10.56 -2.99
C ASN A 62 -0.03 9.04 -2.79
N LEU A 63 0.87 8.61 -1.90
CA LEU A 63 0.91 7.23 -1.41
C LEU A 63 -0.03 7.09 -0.23
N ILE A 64 -1.16 6.43 -0.45
CA ILE A 64 -2.22 6.24 0.55
C ILE A 64 -2.11 4.85 1.15
N LEU A 65 -1.95 4.81 2.47
CA LEU A 65 -1.96 3.59 3.25
C LEU A 65 -3.23 3.55 4.11
N MET A 66 -3.81 2.39 4.26
CA MET A 66 -4.92 2.17 5.19
C MET A 66 -4.41 1.92 6.61
N HIS A 67 -5.22 2.25 7.58
CA HIS A 67 -5.09 1.79 8.96
C HIS A 67 -5.91 0.52 9.10
N GLN A 68 -5.22 -0.61 9.02
CA GLN A 68 -5.80 -1.96 8.96
C GLN A 68 -6.35 -2.35 10.33
N THR A 69 -7.57 -2.88 10.36
CA THR A 69 -8.31 -3.24 11.57
C THR A 69 -8.82 -4.67 11.56
N HIS A 70 -8.39 -5.48 10.57
CA HIS A 70 -8.85 -6.85 10.33
C HIS A 70 -10.37 -6.92 10.15
N SER A 71 -10.90 -5.99 9.36
CA SER A 71 -12.31 -5.87 9.00
C SER A 71 -12.54 -6.21 7.53
N ASN A 72 -13.79 -6.32 7.12
CA ASN A 72 -14.22 -6.43 5.72
C ASN A 72 -14.51 -5.08 5.06
N LYS A 73 -14.11 -3.98 5.69
CA LYS A 73 -14.43 -2.62 5.23
C LYS A 73 -13.62 -2.24 4.01
N VAL A 74 -14.31 -1.76 2.98
CA VAL A 74 -13.73 -1.22 1.73
C VAL A 74 -13.99 0.28 1.66
N ILE A 75 -12.99 1.09 1.28
CA ILE A 75 -13.12 2.53 1.09
C ILE A 75 -12.61 2.92 -0.30
N GLU A 76 -13.42 3.69 -1.04
CA GLU A 76 -12.99 4.32 -2.29
C GLU A 76 -12.26 5.63 -2.01
N ILE A 77 -11.03 5.75 -2.51
CA ILE A 77 -10.21 6.95 -2.44
C ILE A 77 -10.51 7.82 -3.66
N LYS A 78 -11.30 8.87 -3.47
CA LYS A 78 -11.67 9.84 -4.50
C LYS A 78 -10.62 10.97 -4.62
N LYS A 79 -10.75 11.85 -5.63
CA LYS A 79 -9.81 12.95 -5.91
C LYS A 79 -9.67 13.91 -4.74
N ASP A 80 -10.76 14.19 -4.05
CA ASP A 80 -10.83 15.15 -2.93
C ASP A 80 -10.63 14.46 -1.56
N PHE A 81 -9.96 13.29 -1.56
CA PHE A 81 -9.71 12.54 -0.35
C PHE A 81 -8.87 13.36 0.65
N SER A 82 -9.50 13.79 1.73
CA SER A 82 -8.79 14.45 2.83
C SER A 82 -7.86 13.43 3.51
N LYS A 83 -6.66 13.89 3.92
CA LYS A 83 -5.57 13.07 4.51
C LYS A 83 -5.93 12.38 5.86
N ARG A 84 -7.19 12.05 6.10
CA ARG A 84 -7.64 11.35 7.31
C ARG A 84 -7.13 9.91 7.33
N LYS A 85 -6.94 9.36 8.52
CA LYS A 85 -6.65 7.93 8.70
C LYS A 85 -7.78 7.11 8.08
N VAL A 86 -7.46 6.32 7.07
CA VAL A 86 -8.42 5.41 6.42
C VAL A 86 -8.48 4.13 7.25
N LYS A 87 -9.48 4.01 8.12
CA LYS A 87 -9.72 2.75 8.86
C LYS A 87 -10.47 1.79 7.95
N SER A 88 -9.76 0.84 7.35
CA SER A 88 -10.31 -0.19 6.45
C SER A 88 -9.27 -1.27 6.20
N ASP A 89 -9.68 -2.37 5.60
CA ASP A 89 -8.78 -3.44 5.17
C ASP A 89 -8.80 -3.64 3.64
N ALA A 90 -9.55 -2.81 2.92
CA ALA A 90 -9.43 -2.65 1.48
C ALA A 90 -9.61 -1.19 1.08
N ILE A 91 -8.84 -0.76 0.09
CA ILE A 91 -8.98 0.56 -0.56
C ILE A 91 -8.92 0.40 -2.06
N ILE A 92 -9.76 1.16 -2.76
CA ILE A 92 -9.84 1.19 -4.21
C ILE A 92 -9.78 2.64 -4.71
N THR A 93 -9.37 2.84 -5.96
CA THR A 93 -9.40 4.16 -6.60
C THR A 93 -9.44 4.08 -8.12
N LYS A 94 -10.03 5.09 -8.75
CA LYS A 94 -9.93 5.41 -10.19
C LYS A 94 -8.87 6.48 -10.47
N ASN A 95 -8.34 7.12 -9.44
CA ASN A 95 -7.42 8.26 -9.59
C ASN A 95 -6.02 7.76 -9.96
N LYS A 96 -5.55 8.16 -11.17
CA LYS A 96 -4.26 7.75 -11.72
C LYS A 96 -3.04 8.32 -10.98
N ASN A 97 -3.22 9.39 -10.21
CA ASN A 97 -2.14 10.07 -9.50
C ASN A 97 -1.96 9.57 -8.06
N ILE A 98 -2.71 8.54 -7.66
CA ILE A 98 -2.66 7.94 -6.32
C ILE A 98 -2.07 6.53 -6.41
N ALA A 99 -1.14 6.22 -5.52
CA ALA A 99 -0.73 4.86 -5.24
C ALA A 99 -1.39 4.38 -3.94
N LEU A 100 -2.00 3.21 -3.98
CA LEU A 100 -2.58 2.55 -2.83
C LEU A 100 -1.57 1.55 -2.25
N GLY A 101 -1.48 1.46 -0.94
CA GLY A 101 -0.57 0.54 -0.27
C GLY A 101 -1.21 -0.19 0.91
N VAL A 102 -0.80 -1.43 1.08
CA VAL A 102 -1.09 -2.28 2.24
C VAL A 102 0.22 -2.75 2.86
N VAL A 103 0.28 -2.82 4.16
CA VAL A 103 1.45 -3.29 4.92
C VAL A 103 1.09 -4.59 5.61
N THR A 104 1.86 -5.65 5.38
CA THR A 104 1.63 -6.96 6.00
C THR A 104 2.92 -7.49 6.61
N ALA A 105 2.80 -8.27 7.68
CA ALA A 105 3.84 -9.16 8.17
C ALA A 105 3.51 -10.60 7.74
N ASP A 106 2.40 -11.14 8.22
CA ASP A 106 1.98 -12.53 8.02
C ASP A 106 0.73 -12.67 7.15
N CYS A 107 -0.11 -11.61 7.13
CA CYS A 107 -1.35 -11.60 6.36
C CYS A 107 -1.10 -11.48 4.84
N VAL A 108 -2.08 -11.86 4.04
CA VAL A 108 -1.96 -11.88 2.58
C VAL A 108 -2.29 -10.51 1.98
N PRO A 109 -1.36 -9.85 1.25
CA PRO A 109 -1.68 -8.67 0.46
C PRO A 109 -2.27 -9.08 -0.89
N VAL A 110 -3.44 -8.55 -1.24
CA VAL A 110 -4.08 -8.79 -2.53
C VAL A 110 -4.12 -7.50 -3.33
N LEU A 111 -3.67 -7.56 -4.59
CA LEU A 111 -3.75 -6.46 -5.54
C LEU A 111 -4.77 -6.81 -6.63
N ILE A 112 -5.68 -5.89 -6.91
CA ILE A 112 -6.72 -6.07 -7.92
C ILE A 112 -6.68 -4.96 -8.96
N TYR A 113 -7.10 -5.31 -10.18
CA TYR A 113 -7.33 -4.36 -11.26
C TYR A 113 -8.58 -4.73 -12.06
N ASP A 114 -9.57 -3.83 -12.06
CA ASP A 114 -10.72 -3.88 -12.95
C ASP A 114 -10.40 -3.09 -14.23
N LYS A 115 -10.17 -3.81 -15.32
CA LYS A 115 -9.85 -3.22 -16.63
C LYS A 115 -11.02 -2.40 -17.20
N LYS A 116 -12.25 -2.87 -17.03
CA LYS A 116 -13.47 -2.23 -17.57
C LYS A 116 -13.70 -0.87 -16.91
N ASN A 117 -13.68 -0.83 -15.59
CA ASN A 117 -13.94 0.38 -14.81
C ASN A 117 -12.68 1.19 -14.49
N LYS A 118 -11.49 0.71 -14.88
CA LYS A 118 -10.17 1.32 -14.61
C LYS A 118 -9.94 1.57 -13.12
N ILE A 119 -10.37 0.62 -12.28
CA ILE A 119 -10.21 0.66 -10.82
C ILE A 119 -9.00 -0.18 -10.43
N VAL A 120 -8.14 0.37 -9.58
CA VAL A 120 -7.11 -0.39 -8.86
C VAL A 120 -7.49 -0.50 -7.39
N GLY A 121 -7.08 -1.59 -6.77
CA GLY A 121 -7.30 -1.77 -5.33
C GLY A 121 -6.20 -2.56 -4.68
N CYS A 122 -6.07 -2.39 -3.37
CA CYS A 122 -5.28 -3.27 -2.52
C CYS A 122 -6.08 -3.66 -1.28
N ILE A 123 -5.87 -4.90 -0.85
CA ILE A 123 -6.64 -5.54 0.21
C ILE A 123 -5.66 -6.17 1.20
N HIS A 124 -5.93 -6.00 2.46
CA HIS A 124 -5.35 -6.73 3.56
C HIS A 124 -6.27 -7.93 3.86
N ALA A 125 -5.91 -9.11 3.37
CA ALA A 125 -6.62 -10.34 3.69
C ALA A 125 -6.04 -10.92 4.98
N GLY A 126 -6.52 -10.42 6.10
CA GLY A 126 -6.20 -10.92 7.44
C GLY A 126 -7.14 -12.06 7.84
N TRP A 127 -6.75 -12.83 8.83
CA TRP A 127 -7.45 -14.04 9.27
C TRP A 127 -8.93 -13.85 9.69
N LYS A 128 -9.34 -12.64 10.02
CA LYS A 128 -10.74 -12.30 10.37
C LYS A 128 -11.57 -11.81 9.19
N GLY A 129 -10.94 -11.35 8.11
CA GLY A 129 -11.62 -10.67 7.01
C GLY A 129 -11.45 -11.36 5.66
N ALA A 130 -10.77 -12.50 5.64
CA ALA A 130 -10.58 -13.31 4.43
C ALA A 130 -11.49 -14.53 4.44
#